data_74bf44f1fe249a8134df0df2a2ecba58
#
_entry.id   74bf44f1fe249a8134df0df2a2ecba58
#
_cell.length_a   1.000
_cell.length_b   1.000
_cell.length_c   1.000
_cell.angle_alpha   90.00
_cell.angle_beta   90.00
_cell.angle_gamma   90.00
#
_symmetry.space_group_name_H-M   'P 1'
#
loop_
_entity.id
_entity.type
_entity.pdbx_description
1 polymer ?
#
loop_
_entity_poly.entity_id
_entity_poly.type
_entity_poly.pdbx_seq_one_letter_code
_entity_poly.pdbx_strand_id
1 'polypeptide(L)'
;MMILTNGRIYLDGAWKTGLDILVEGEKIADIQSRGTWKDGRTVDVQGRYLAPGFIDIHIHGSNGSDVMDAREDSLENISAFLAGNGTTSWLATTMTQTIPRIQDALHTVSEYMQGKSHKGAQILGAHMEGPFINPLAKGAHVEECIIPPDQKTFEEITAETPDIVRLMTLAPERESALEFADYLKDRGIVVSIGHTKASYDQCVCAMQHGI
;
A
#
# COMPACT_ATOMS: atom_id res chain seq x y z
N MET A 1 7.50 -25.97 -9.40
CA MET A 1 6.09 -26.37 -9.25
C MET A 1 5.86 -26.77 -7.80
N MET A 2 4.85 -26.19 -7.15
CA MET A 2 4.43 -26.50 -5.79
C MET A 2 2.91 -26.70 -5.76
N ILE A 3 2.43 -27.68 -5.01
CA ILE A 3 1.00 -28.01 -4.87
C ILE A 3 0.61 -27.75 -3.43
N LEU A 4 -0.37 -26.85 -3.20
CA LEU A 4 -0.99 -26.67 -1.89
C LEU A 4 -2.21 -27.57 -1.84
N THR A 5 -2.27 -28.48 -0.87
CA THR A 5 -3.33 -29.49 -0.77
C THR A 5 -3.98 -29.49 0.62
N ASN A 6 -5.15 -30.12 0.71
CA ASN A 6 -5.86 -30.34 1.97
C ASN A 6 -6.24 -29.02 2.69
N GLY A 7 -6.62 -27.99 1.92
CA GLY A 7 -7.07 -26.70 2.44
C GLY A 7 -8.58 -26.49 2.29
N ARG A 8 -9.06 -25.48 3.03
CA ARG A 8 -10.36 -24.83 2.78
C ARG A 8 -10.07 -23.56 1.98
N ILE A 9 -10.28 -23.62 0.67
CA ILE A 9 -9.87 -22.57 -0.26
C ILE A 9 -11.00 -21.57 -0.43
N TYR A 10 -10.73 -20.27 -0.27
CA TYR A 10 -11.66 -19.20 -0.62
C TYR A 10 -11.58 -18.94 -2.13
N LEU A 11 -12.66 -19.26 -2.83
CA LEU A 11 -12.74 -19.15 -4.29
C LEU A 11 -14.17 -18.77 -4.70
N ASP A 12 -14.30 -17.75 -5.57
CA ASP A 12 -15.59 -17.23 -6.08
C ASP A 12 -16.59 -16.89 -4.94
N GLY A 13 -16.11 -16.21 -3.89
CA GLY A 13 -16.95 -15.74 -2.80
C GLY A 13 -17.35 -16.84 -1.78
N ALA A 14 -16.82 -18.06 -1.88
CA ALA A 14 -17.17 -19.17 -1.02
C ALA A 14 -15.96 -20.02 -0.59
N TRP A 15 -16.10 -20.70 0.56
CA TRP A 15 -15.12 -21.69 1.01
C TRP A 15 -15.38 -23.03 0.33
N LYS A 16 -14.37 -23.53 -0.39
CA LYS A 16 -14.42 -24.82 -1.10
C LYS A 16 -13.40 -25.79 -0.50
N THR A 17 -13.72 -27.08 -0.54
CA THR A 17 -12.83 -28.18 -0.14
C THR A 17 -12.68 -29.15 -1.29
N GLY A 18 -11.72 -30.09 -1.19
CA GLY A 18 -11.49 -31.09 -2.24
C GLY A 18 -10.78 -30.54 -3.47
N LEU A 19 -10.13 -29.38 -3.34
CA LEU A 19 -9.33 -28.75 -4.39
C LEU A 19 -7.85 -28.68 -3.96
N ASP A 20 -6.96 -28.64 -4.94
CA ASP A 20 -5.55 -28.31 -4.81
C ASP A 20 -5.24 -27.05 -5.61
N ILE A 21 -4.24 -26.28 -5.15
CA ILE A 21 -3.71 -25.09 -5.85
C ILE A 21 -2.33 -25.44 -6.38
N LEU A 22 -2.15 -25.24 -7.70
CA LEU A 22 -0.86 -25.34 -8.37
C LEU A 22 -0.19 -23.97 -8.38
N VAL A 23 1.04 -23.90 -7.87
CA VAL A 23 1.88 -22.70 -7.89
C VAL A 23 3.11 -22.96 -8.76
N GLU A 24 3.34 -22.08 -9.73
CA GLU A 24 4.51 -22.06 -10.60
C GLU A 24 5.21 -20.71 -10.51
N GLY A 25 6.47 -20.74 -10.03
CA GLY A 25 7.17 -19.51 -9.69
C GLY A 25 6.43 -18.78 -8.56
N GLU A 26 6.02 -17.55 -8.83
CA GLU A 26 5.30 -16.67 -7.89
C GLU A 26 3.79 -16.56 -8.19
N LYS A 27 3.26 -17.42 -9.07
CA LYS A 27 1.87 -17.32 -9.52
C LYS A 27 1.08 -18.58 -9.21
N ILE A 28 -0.21 -18.41 -8.93
CA ILE A 28 -1.18 -19.49 -8.97
C ILE A 28 -1.38 -19.83 -10.46
N ALA A 29 -0.92 -21.02 -10.85
CA ALA A 29 -1.05 -21.49 -12.24
C ALA A 29 -2.42 -22.10 -12.51
N ASP A 30 -2.97 -22.85 -11.53
CA ASP A 30 -4.28 -23.49 -11.70
C ASP A 30 -4.86 -23.94 -10.34
N ILE A 31 -6.18 -24.18 -10.32
CA ILE A 31 -6.90 -24.73 -9.16
C ILE A 31 -7.80 -25.86 -9.68
N GLN A 32 -7.56 -27.10 -9.23
CA GLN A 32 -8.23 -28.29 -9.74
C GLN A 32 -8.68 -29.20 -8.59
N SER A 33 -9.42 -30.25 -8.94
CA SER A 33 -9.81 -31.29 -7.99
C SER A 33 -8.58 -31.91 -7.33
N ARG A 34 -8.70 -32.21 -6.03
CA ARG A 34 -7.61 -32.79 -5.22
C ARG A 34 -7.05 -34.05 -5.87
N GLY A 35 -5.71 -34.11 -5.95
CA GLY A 35 -4.99 -35.24 -6.54
C GLY A 35 -4.88 -35.23 -8.06
N THR A 36 -5.24 -34.12 -8.74
CA THR A 36 -5.03 -33.96 -10.18
C THR A 36 -3.55 -33.99 -10.55
N TRP A 37 -2.72 -33.27 -9.76
CA TRP A 37 -1.26 -33.26 -9.96
C TRP A 37 -0.60 -34.28 -9.02
N LYS A 38 0.30 -35.08 -9.59
CA LYS A 38 1.03 -36.14 -8.85
C LYS A 38 2.51 -35.81 -8.67
N ASP A 39 3.02 -34.96 -9.53
CA ASP A 39 4.42 -34.56 -9.55
C ASP A 39 4.57 -33.12 -9.01
N GLY A 40 5.62 -32.88 -8.22
CA GLY A 40 5.94 -31.59 -7.63
C GLY A 40 6.03 -31.62 -6.09
N ARG A 41 6.56 -30.53 -5.53
CA ARG A 41 6.60 -30.35 -4.09
C ARG A 41 5.20 -30.14 -3.55
N THR A 42 4.72 -31.03 -2.72
CA THR A 42 3.41 -30.91 -2.09
C THR A 42 3.54 -30.31 -0.67
N VAL A 43 2.68 -29.34 -0.36
CA VAL A 43 2.52 -28.74 0.95
C VAL A 43 1.12 -29.05 1.45
N ASP A 44 1.00 -29.93 2.44
CA ASP A 44 -0.26 -30.21 3.13
C ASP A 44 -0.56 -29.07 4.12
N VAL A 45 -1.63 -28.32 3.88
CA VAL A 45 -2.04 -27.22 4.75
C VAL A 45 -2.96 -27.66 5.90
N GLN A 46 -3.15 -28.97 6.07
CA GLN A 46 -3.76 -29.60 7.25
C GLN A 46 -5.17 -29.09 7.58
N GLY A 47 -6.00 -28.88 6.58
CA GLY A 47 -7.37 -28.41 6.74
C GLY A 47 -7.50 -26.91 7.07
N ARG A 48 -6.39 -26.16 7.07
CA ARG A 48 -6.39 -24.71 7.32
C ARG A 48 -7.06 -23.96 6.17
N TYR A 49 -7.43 -22.73 6.46
CA TYR A 49 -7.98 -21.81 5.48
C TYR A 49 -6.87 -21.29 4.55
N LEU A 50 -7.16 -21.29 3.24
CA LEU A 50 -6.35 -20.69 2.19
C LEU A 50 -7.17 -19.59 1.53
N ALA A 51 -6.70 -18.36 1.63
CA ALA A 51 -7.32 -17.19 1.03
C ALA A 51 -6.20 -16.28 0.45
N PRO A 52 -6.52 -15.35 -0.45
CA PRO A 52 -5.62 -14.25 -0.75
C PRO A 52 -5.21 -13.53 0.54
N GLY A 53 -3.94 -13.13 0.63
CA GLY A 53 -3.49 -12.30 1.73
C GLY A 53 -4.13 -10.92 1.68
N PHE A 54 -4.20 -10.24 2.83
CA PHE A 54 -4.66 -8.85 2.88
C PHE A 54 -3.65 -7.93 2.21
N ILE A 55 -4.16 -6.85 1.63
CA ILE A 55 -3.37 -5.72 1.12
C ILE A 55 -3.68 -4.53 2.01
N ASP A 56 -2.67 -4.03 2.73
CA ASP A 56 -2.82 -2.86 3.58
C ASP A 56 -2.37 -1.62 2.81
N ILE A 57 -3.30 -0.72 2.51
CA ILE A 57 -3.04 0.48 1.74
C ILE A 57 -2.78 1.73 2.59
N HIS A 58 -2.86 1.60 3.93
CA HIS A 58 -2.65 2.73 4.85
C HIS A 58 -2.12 2.26 6.20
N ILE A 59 -0.81 2.27 6.35
CA ILE A 59 -0.13 1.97 7.62
C ILE A 59 1.16 2.77 7.74
N HIS A 60 1.32 3.52 8.83
CA HIS A 60 2.54 4.29 9.11
C HIS A 60 3.65 3.43 9.70
N GLY A 61 3.26 2.44 10.48
CA GLY A 61 4.23 1.55 11.11
C GLY A 61 3.56 0.51 12.00
N SER A 62 4.37 -0.42 12.48
CA SER A 62 3.94 -1.47 13.40
C SER A 62 5.12 -2.05 14.16
N ASN A 63 4.82 -2.79 15.24
CA ASN A 63 5.82 -3.51 16.02
C ASN A 63 7.02 -2.63 16.48
N GLY A 64 6.76 -1.34 16.78
CA GLY A 64 7.78 -0.41 17.26
C GLY A 64 8.64 0.23 16.18
N SER A 65 8.29 0.07 14.91
CA SER A 65 8.93 0.70 13.74
C SER A 65 7.94 1.58 12.99
N ASP A 66 8.45 2.62 12.33
CA ASP A 66 7.67 3.58 11.55
C ASP A 66 8.33 3.81 10.18
N VAL A 67 7.52 4.07 9.15
CA VAL A 67 8.01 4.42 7.80
C VAL A 67 8.88 5.68 7.84
N MET A 68 8.50 6.64 8.71
CA MET A 68 9.25 7.90 8.88
C MET A 68 10.56 7.73 9.68
N ASP A 69 10.90 6.52 10.13
CA ASP A 69 12.26 6.22 10.64
C ASP A 69 13.31 6.35 9.53
N ALA A 70 12.89 6.20 8.27
CA ALA A 70 13.73 6.19 7.08
C ALA A 70 14.90 5.20 7.20
N ARG A 71 14.60 3.94 7.57
CA ARG A 71 15.58 2.86 7.76
C ARG A 71 15.06 1.55 7.19
N GLU A 72 15.92 0.80 6.52
CA GLU A 72 15.56 -0.50 5.94
C GLU A 72 15.11 -1.51 6.99
N ASP A 73 15.79 -1.55 8.16
CA ASP A 73 15.44 -2.48 9.24
C ASP A 73 14.05 -2.19 9.84
N SER A 74 13.60 -0.93 9.84
CA SER A 74 12.24 -0.55 10.22
C SER A 74 11.22 -1.11 9.21
N LEU A 75 11.48 -0.97 7.90
CA LEU A 75 10.60 -1.51 6.86
C LEU A 75 10.56 -3.04 6.89
N GLU A 76 11.70 -3.71 7.13
CA GLU A 76 11.74 -5.17 7.27
C GLU A 76 10.94 -5.65 8.48
N ASN A 77 11.05 -4.96 9.63
CA ASN A 77 10.30 -5.28 10.84
C ASN A 77 8.79 -5.13 10.63
N ILE A 78 8.34 -4.04 9.99
CA ILE A 78 6.94 -3.83 9.63
C ILE A 78 6.46 -4.95 8.69
N SER A 79 7.19 -5.22 7.61
CA SER A 79 6.85 -6.24 6.61
C SER A 79 6.72 -7.63 7.24
N ALA A 80 7.66 -7.99 8.12
CA ALA A 80 7.65 -9.28 8.82
C ALA A 80 6.44 -9.41 9.76
N PHE A 81 6.13 -8.35 10.52
CA PHE A 81 4.97 -8.31 11.41
C PHE A 81 3.65 -8.43 10.63
N LEU A 82 3.52 -7.68 9.54
CA LEU A 82 2.33 -7.72 8.66
C LEU A 82 2.10 -9.12 8.08
N ALA A 83 3.15 -9.76 7.57
CA ALA A 83 3.05 -11.13 7.04
C ALA A 83 2.61 -12.13 8.11
N GLY A 84 3.11 -12.00 9.33
CA GLY A 84 2.69 -12.81 10.48
C GLY A 84 1.21 -12.66 10.84
N ASN A 85 0.58 -11.57 10.42
CA ASN A 85 -0.84 -11.26 10.64
C ASN A 85 -1.71 -11.41 9.38
N GLY A 86 -1.19 -12.01 8.31
CA GLY A 86 -1.96 -12.34 7.11
C GLY A 86 -2.00 -11.24 6.04
N THR A 87 -1.30 -10.12 6.22
CA THR A 87 -1.09 -9.11 5.19
C THR A 87 0.10 -9.50 4.33
N THR A 88 -0.09 -9.63 3.02
CA THR A 88 0.96 -10.07 2.09
C THR A 88 1.56 -8.93 1.27
N SER A 89 0.86 -7.79 1.22
CA SER A 89 1.34 -6.59 0.52
C SER A 89 0.85 -5.33 1.22
N TRP A 90 1.59 -4.23 1.10
CA TRP A 90 1.24 -2.99 1.74
C TRP A 90 1.81 -1.75 1.03
N LEU A 91 1.25 -0.58 1.34
CA LEU A 91 1.79 0.72 0.96
C LEU A 91 2.44 1.37 2.18
N ALA A 92 3.71 1.76 2.05
CA ALA A 92 4.42 2.47 3.10
C ALA A 92 3.87 3.90 3.23
N THR A 93 3.16 4.19 4.32
CA THR A 93 2.46 5.46 4.48
C THR A 93 3.34 6.47 5.20
N THR A 94 3.64 7.60 4.52
CA THR A 94 4.37 8.72 5.11
C THR A 94 3.46 9.61 5.95
N MET A 95 4.04 10.44 6.80
CA MET A 95 3.36 11.51 7.53
C MET A 95 3.76 12.88 6.97
N THR A 96 2.91 13.89 7.19
CA THR A 96 3.31 15.29 6.99
C THR A 96 4.50 15.64 7.89
N GLN A 97 5.60 15.97 7.26
CA GLN A 97 6.87 16.37 7.87
C GLN A 97 7.57 17.40 6.96
N THR A 98 8.78 17.81 7.32
CA THR A 98 9.59 18.62 6.41
C THR A 98 9.89 17.86 5.11
N ILE A 99 9.99 18.56 3.99
CA ILE A 99 10.26 17.96 2.68
C ILE A 99 11.45 16.99 2.73
N PRO A 100 12.63 17.34 3.30
CA PRO A 100 13.75 16.40 3.37
C PRO A 100 13.39 15.09 4.10
N ARG A 101 12.62 15.13 5.19
CA ARG A 101 12.24 13.92 5.90
C ARG A 101 11.29 13.02 5.11
N ILE A 102 10.39 13.63 4.32
CA ILE A 102 9.52 12.85 3.42
C ILE A 102 10.38 12.22 2.31
N GLN A 103 11.33 12.99 1.74
CA GLN A 103 12.27 12.49 0.73
C GLN A 103 13.09 11.32 1.25
N ASP A 104 13.66 11.41 2.46
CA ASP A 104 14.42 10.34 3.09
C ASP A 104 13.58 9.05 3.25
N ALA A 105 12.32 9.19 3.69
CA ALA A 105 11.42 8.06 3.83
C ALA A 105 11.10 7.41 2.47
N LEU A 106 10.76 8.21 1.45
CA LEU A 106 10.46 7.72 0.10
C LEU A 106 11.67 7.05 -0.55
N HIS A 107 12.86 7.64 -0.37
CA HIS A 107 14.12 7.08 -0.85
C HIS A 107 14.39 5.71 -0.23
N THR A 108 14.28 5.60 1.11
CA THR A 108 14.46 4.33 1.83
C THR A 108 13.46 3.27 1.37
N VAL A 109 12.18 3.65 1.15
CA VAL A 109 11.17 2.73 0.60
C VAL A 109 11.58 2.25 -0.80
N SER A 110 12.07 3.15 -1.66
CA SER A 110 12.51 2.81 -3.01
C SER A 110 13.71 1.87 -3.00
N GLU A 111 14.72 2.14 -2.18
CA GLU A 111 15.90 1.27 -2.04
C GLU A 111 15.51 -0.11 -1.51
N TYR A 112 14.67 -0.16 -0.49
CA TYR A 112 14.16 -1.42 0.06
C TYR A 112 13.45 -2.25 -1.00
N MET A 113 12.56 -1.66 -1.82
CA MET A 113 11.84 -2.37 -2.89
C MET A 113 12.78 -2.94 -3.97
N GLN A 114 13.93 -2.32 -4.21
CA GLN A 114 14.94 -2.77 -5.18
C GLN A 114 15.84 -3.88 -4.63
N GLY A 115 15.83 -4.10 -3.34
CA GLY A 115 16.61 -5.15 -2.66
C GLY A 115 16.24 -6.56 -3.13
N LYS A 116 17.18 -7.50 -3.02
CA LYS A 116 17.06 -8.84 -3.65
C LYS A 116 16.27 -9.88 -2.85
N SER A 117 15.98 -9.66 -1.59
CA SER A 117 15.31 -10.68 -0.77
C SER A 117 14.73 -10.06 0.50
N HIS A 118 13.45 -9.78 0.49
CA HIS A 118 12.73 -9.30 1.68
C HIS A 118 11.94 -10.44 2.29
N LYS A 119 11.95 -10.50 3.63
CA LYS A 119 11.13 -11.45 4.40
C LYS A 119 9.92 -10.68 4.89
N GLY A 120 8.74 -11.11 4.47
CA GLY A 120 7.52 -10.51 4.97
C GLY A 120 6.56 -10.06 3.87
N ALA A 121 5.68 -9.12 4.19
CA ALA A 121 4.75 -8.53 3.25
C ALA A 121 5.48 -7.63 2.24
N GLN A 122 5.09 -7.71 0.98
CA GLN A 122 5.71 -6.93 -0.10
C GLN A 122 5.27 -5.47 -0.04
N ILE A 123 6.22 -4.53 -0.10
CA ILE A 123 5.91 -3.11 -0.33
C ILE A 123 5.57 -2.93 -1.81
N LEU A 124 4.40 -2.33 -2.11
CA LEU A 124 3.92 -2.05 -3.45
C LEU A 124 4.24 -0.61 -3.91
N GLY A 125 4.71 0.22 -3.02
CA GLY A 125 4.99 1.63 -3.20
C GLY A 125 4.68 2.42 -1.93
N ALA A 126 4.62 3.74 -2.07
CA ALA A 126 4.30 4.64 -0.97
C ALA A 126 2.87 5.17 -1.06
N HIS A 127 2.28 5.40 0.09
CA HIS A 127 1.11 6.23 0.29
C HIS A 127 1.57 7.54 0.94
N MET A 128 1.48 8.65 0.22
CA MET A 128 1.75 9.95 0.83
C MET A 128 0.51 10.46 1.55
N GLU A 129 0.50 10.44 2.88
CA GLU A 129 -0.52 11.10 3.68
C GLU A 129 -0.06 12.51 4.07
N GLY A 130 -0.58 13.47 3.35
CA GLY A 130 -0.06 14.85 3.37
C GLY A 130 1.19 15.03 2.49
N PRO A 131 1.77 16.23 2.45
CA PRO A 131 1.46 17.43 3.26
C PRO A 131 0.26 18.26 2.80
N PHE A 132 -0.46 17.89 1.75
CA PHE A 132 -1.52 18.65 1.09
C PHE A 132 -2.90 18.45 1.74
N ILE A 133 -2.94 18.52 3.05
CA ILE A 133 -4.13 18.30 3.89
C ILE A 133 -4.66 19.62 4.48
N ASN A 134 -5.79 19.57 5.17
CA ASN A 134 -6.34 20.74 5.83
C ASN A 134 -5.80 20.89 7.27
N PRO A 135 -5.16 22.01 7.65
CA PRO A 135 -4.63 22.20 8.99
C PRO A 135 -5.70 22.12 10.10
N LEU A 136 -6.96 22.46 9.78
CA LEU A 136 -8.09 22.32 10.71
C LEU A 136 -8.54 20.87 10.92
N ALA A 137 -8.01 19.92 10.13
CA ALA A 137 -8.30 18.49 10.21
C ALA A 137 -7.00 17.66 10.30
N LYS A 138 -5.92 18.28 10.75
CA LYS A 138 -4.57 17.71 10.74
C LYS A 138 -4.38 16.44 11.57
N GLY A 139 -5.21 16.22 12.59
CA GLY A 139 -4.97 15.09 13.51
C GLY A 139 -3.57 15.14 14.13
N ALA A 140 -2.79 14.09 13.96
CA ALA A 140 -1.43 13.96 14.47
C ALA A 140 -0.35 14.61 13.58
N HIS A 141 -0.69 15.12 12.41
CA HIS A 141 0.26 15.74 11.49
C HIS A 141 0.87 17.04 12.03
N VAL A 142 2.11 17.31 11.64
CA VAL A 142 2.84 18.52 12.04
C VAL A 142 2.27 19.72 11.26
N GLU A 143 1.61 20.63 11.97
CA GLU A 143 0.85 21.73 11.36
C GLU A 143 1.72 22.66 10.52
N GLU A 144 2.93 22.94 10.99
CA GLU A 144 3.88 23.83 10.32
C GLU A 144 4.42 23.26 9.00
N CYS A 145 4.22 21.97 8.78
CA CYS A 145 4.62 21.27 7.55
C CYS A 145 3.46 21.06 6.57
N ILE A 146 2.25 21.48 6.94
CA ILE A 146 1.08 21.41 6.04
C ILE A 146 1.16 22.57 5.05
N ILE A 147 1.13 22.22 3.77
CA ILE A 147 1.23 23.19 2.67
C ILE A 147 0.05 23.05 1.69
N PRO A 148 -0.25 24.06 0.88
CA PRO A 148 -1.25 23.95 -0.19
C PRO A 148 -0.86 22.88 -1.21
N PRO A 149 -1.83 22.21 -1.85
CA PRO A 149 -1.56 21.35 -3.00
C PRO A 149 -0.83 22.11 -4.11
N ASP A 150 0.33 21.58 -4.52
CA ASP A 150 1.17 22.20 -5.55
C ASP A 150 1.97 21.14 -6.32
N GLN A 151 1.83 21.12 -7.63
CA GLN A 151 2.51 20.18 -8.52
C GLN A 151 4.04 20.27 -8.39
N LYS A 152 4.57 21.49 -8.38
CA LYS A 152 6.03 21.70 -8.32
C LYS A 152 6.62 21.16 -7.03
N THR A 153 5.94 21.39 -5.91
CA THR A 153 6.37 20.87 -4.61
C THR A 153 6.29 19.34 -4.57
N PHE A 154 5.24 18.73 -5.16
CA PHE A 154 5.16 17.27 -5.29
C PHE A 154 6.32 16.71 -6.13
N GLU A 155 6.63 17.34 -7.28
CA GLU A 155 7.75 16.94 -8.12
C GLU A 155 9.10 17.10 -7.41
N GLU A 156 9.28 18.12 -6.57
CA GLU A 156 10.47 18.30 -5.72
C GLU A 156 10.56 17.14 -4.69
N ILE A 157 9.46 16.81 -4.02
CA ILE A 157 9.43 15.72 -3.02
C ILE A 157 9.78 14.38 -3.67
N THR A 158 9.31 14.12 -4.87
CA THR A 158 9.46 12.82 -5.55
C THR A 158 10.59 12.78 -6.58
N ALA A 159 11.44 13.81 -6.65
CA ALA A 159 12.45 13.97 -7.70
C ALA A 159 13.37 12.75 -7.87
N GLU A 160 13.80 12.13 -6.78
CA GLU A 160 14.67 10.94 -6.78
C GLU A 160 13.88 9.61 -6.89
N THR A 161 12.57 9.64 -6.67
CA THR A 161 11.69 8.45 -6.62
C THR A 161 10.37 8.71 -7.36
N PRO A 162 10.38 9.09 -8.65
CA PRO A 162 9.20 9.62 -9.36
C PRO A 162 8.02 8.65 -9.43
N ASP A 163 8.28 7.33 -9.38
CA ASP A 163 7.25 6.29 -9.54
C ASP A 163 6.90 5.58 -8.22
N ILE A 164 7.37 6.09 -7.07
CA ILE A 164 7.19 5.40 -5.79
C ILE A 164 5.78 5.57 -5.22
N VAL A 165 5.16 6.74 -5.45
CA VAL A 165 3.86 7.09 -4.89
C VAL A 165 2.75 6.38 -5.68
N ARG A 166 1.93 5.59 -4.99
CA ARG A 166 0.77 4.89 -5.54
C ARG A 166 -0.55 5.47 -5.07
N LEU A 167 -0.54 6.07 -3.90
CA LEU A 167 -1.72 6.65 -3.26
C LEU A 167 -1.33 7.99 -2.62
N MET A 168 -2.19 8.98 -2.74
CA MET A 168 -2.03 10.29 -2.14
C MET A 168 -3.30 10.68 -1.38
N THR A 169 -3.17 11.00 -0.10
CA THR A 169 -4.26 11.61 0.66
C THR A 169 -4.18 13.12 0.60
N LEU A 170 -5.27 13.77 0.21
CA LEU A 170 -5.39 15.22 0.20
C LEU A 170 -6.77 15.71 0.65
N ALA A 171 -6.83 16.99 1.01
CA ALA A 171 -8.07 17.68 1.37
C ALA A 171 -8.61 18.42 0.13
N PRO A 172 -9.75 17.97 -0.46
CA PRO A 172 -10.23 18.45 -1.76
C PRO A 172 -10.74 19.89 -1.74
N GLU A 173 -11.04 20.44 -0.57
CA GLU A 173 -11.49 21.83 -0.39
C GLU A 173 -10.34 22.84 -0.38
N ARG A 174 -9.08 22.35 -0.39
CA ARG A 174 -7.91 23.24 -0.48
C ARG A 174 -7.84 23.87 -1.86
N GLU A 175 -7.32 25.08 -1.92
CA GLU A 175 -7.05 25.76 -3.20
C GLU A 175 -6.16 24.88 -4.09
N SER A 176 -6.47 24.80 -5.38
CA SER A 176 -5.79 23.99 -6.40
C SER A 176 -5.83 22.46 -6.15
N ALA A 177 -6.61 21.95 -5.20
CA ALA A 177 -6.63 20.53 -4.88
C ALA A 177 -7.20 19.68 -6.02
N LEU A 178 -8.22 20.14 -6.72
CA LEU A 178 -8.85 19.38 -7.80
C LEU A 178 -7.95 19.33 -9.04
N GLU A 179 -7.33 20.42 -9.42
CA GLU A 179 -6.33 20.47 -10.51
C GLU A 179 -5.12 19.59 -10.20
N PHE A 180 -4.69 19.60 -8.93
CA PHE A 180 -3.61 18.74 -8.48
C PHE A 180 -4.02 17.25 -8.48
N ALA A 181 -5.26 16.94 -8.13
CA ALA A 181 -5.78 15.57 -8.21
C ALA A 181 -5.82 15.06 -9.66
N ASP A 182 -6.27 15.88 -10.61
CA ASP A 182 -6.24 15.53 -12.03
C ASP A 182 -4.79 15.25 -12.50
N TYR A 183 -3.83 16.07 -12.10
CA TYR A 183 -2.42 15.84 -12.38
C TYR A 183 -1.88 14.52 -11.81
N LEU A 184 -2.23 14.17 -10.57
CA LEU A 184 -1.83 12.90 -9.94
C LEU A 184 -2.44 11.70 -10.67
N LYS A 185 -3.72 11.78 -11.03
CA LYS A 185 -4.44 10.76 -11.77
C LYS A 185 -3.81 10.49 -13.15
N ASP A 186 -3.40 11.53 -13.88
CA ASP A 186 -2.72 11.37 -15.17
C ASP A 186 -1.38 10.63 -15.03
N ARG A 187 -0.80 10.60 -13.84
CA ARG A 187 0.39 9.81 -13.48
C ARG A 187 0.06 8.41 -12.93
N GLY A 188 -1.22 8.03 -12.89
CA GLY A 188 -1.66 6.75 -12.35
C GLY A 188 -1.60 6.65 -10.82
N ILE A 189 -1.54 7.80 -10.12
CA ILE A 189 -1.60 7.86 -8.67
C ILE A 189 -3.05 7.96 -8.24
N VAL A 190 -3.47 7.05 -7.36
CA VAL A 190 -4.82 7.10 -6.78
C VAL A 190 -4.88 8.23 -5.75
N VAL A 191 -5.97 9.00 -5.78
CA VAL A 191 -6.18 10.08 -4.82
C VAL A 191 -7.27 9.68 -3.83
N SER A 192 -7.02 9.92 -2.55
CA SER A 192 -7.93 9.64 -1.44
C SER A 192 -8.28 10.93 -0.71
N ILE A 193 -9.55 11.10 -0.37
CA ILE A 193 -10.01 12.20 0.48
C ILE A 193 -9.69 11.86 1.94
N GLY A 194 -8.91 12.71 2.58
CA GLY A 194 -8.58 12.56 4.00
C GLY A 194 -8.10 13.86 4.62
N HIS A 195 -8.11 13.93 5.95
CA HIS A 195 -7.70 15.11 6.71
C HIS A 195 -8.32 16.41 6.18
N THR A 196 -9.66 16.39 6.03
CA THR A 196 -10.43 17.38 5.31
C THR A 196 -11.56 17.99 6.17
N LYS A 197 -11.97 19.18 5.84
CA LYS A 197 -13.21 19.85 6.28
C LYS A 197 -14.18 20.01 5.12
N ALA A 198 -13.97 19.30 4.01
CA ALA A 198 -14.86 19.36 2.86
C ALA A 198 -16.30 18.98 3.25
N SER A 199 -17.24 19.72 2.70
CA SER A 199 -18.65 19.38 2.75
C SER A 199 -18.95 18.16 1.88
N TYR A 200 -20.13 17.57 2.06
CA TYR A 200 -20.61 16.48 1.20
C TYR A 200 -20.53 16.86 -0.29
N ASP A 201 -21.02 18.06 -0.65
CA ASP A 201 -21.01 18.50 -2.05
C ASP A 201 -19.61 18.68 -2.62
N GLN A 202 -18.66 19.16 -1.80
CA GLN A 202 -17.25 19.24 -2.19
C GLN A 202 -16.63 17.85 -2.40
N CYS A 203 -16.95 16.89 -1.53
CA CYS A 203 -16.49 15.50 -1.74
C CYS A 203 -17.10 14.88 -3.01
N VAL A 204 -18.41 15.11 -3.27
CA VAL A 204 -19.06 14.64 -4.50
C VAL A 204 -18.41 15.27 -5.74
N CYS A 205 -18.10 16.57 -5.69
CA CYS A 205 -17.36 17.23 -6.77
C CYS A 205 -15.99 16.60 -6.98
N ALA A 206 -15.24 16.35 -5.90
CA ALA A 206 -13.93 15.70 -5.96
C ALA A 206 -14.00 14.29 -6.59
N MET A 207 -15.02 13.50 -6.25
CA MET A 207 -15.25 12.19 -6.88
C MET A 207 -15.47 12.27 -8.40
N GLN A 208 -16.06 13.36 -8.91
CA GLN A 208 -16.22 13.59 -10.36
C GLN A 208 -14.87 13.86 -11.05
N HIS A 209 -13.86 14.35 -10.31
CA HIS A 209 -12.47 14.47 -10.74
C HIS A 209 -11.68 13.16 -10.59
N GLY A 210 -12.30 12.11 -10.08
CA GLY A 210 -11.70 10.77 -9.96
C GLY A 210 -10.90 10.57 -8.68
N ILE A 211 -11.20 11.35 -7.63
CA ILE A 211 -10.72 11.13 -6.27
C ILE A 211 -11.56 10.04 -5.60
#